data_347f33c7b8228eb2e738d6ead624e6b1
#
_entry.id   347f33c7b8228eb2e738d6ead624e6b1
#
_cell.length_a   1.000
_cell.length_b   1.000
_cell.length_c   1.000
_cell.angle_alpha   90.00
_cell.angle_beta   90.00
_cell.angle_gamma   90.00
#
_symmetry.space_group_name_H-M   'P 1'
#
loop_
_entity.id
_entity.type
_entity.pdbx_description
1 polymer ?
#
loop_
_entity_poly.entity_id
_entity_poly.type
_entity_poly.pdbx_seq_one_letter_code
_entity_poly.pdbx_strand_id
1 'polypeptide(L)'
;MLRRWWLRRKFGDGEWAGLLQRAPAGEWVSLDLETTGLDPKQDHILSLAAVPVREGRVVTSERFERRIRADREFGIESIRHHYITPDEAAGGVSVTTAVRAFLPWLGGRTLLGYHLGFDLAMLSPHVRALTGFALPNPRVELGVAFAARERRARPGVAPNLDFEHITASLGVPVLGRHSALGDAVTVGLCWLALQSARGGGR
;
A
#
# COMPACT_ATOMS: atom_id res chain seq x y z
N MET A 1 -12.89 9.73 -14.08
CA MET A 1 -12.16 10.67 -14.94
C MET A 1 -12.39 12.14 -14.58
N LEU A 2 -13.61 12.61 -14.38
CA LEU A 2 -13.98 14.00 -14.04
C LEU A 2 -13.29 14.56 -12.77
N ARG A 3 -13.22 13.78 -11.65
CA ARG A 3 -12.58 14.22 -10.41
C ARG A 3 -11.10 14.55 -10.57
N ARG A 4 -10.34 13.72 -11.30
CA ARG A 4 -8.90 13.92 -11.53
C ARG A 4 -8.64 15.12 -12.44
N TRP A 5 -9.47 15.33 -13.46
CA TRP A 5 -9.42 16.50 -14.32
C TRP A 5 -9.64 17.79 -13.52
N TRP A 6 -10.67 17.83 -12.66
CA TRP A 6 -10.96 18.97 -11.80
C TRP A 6 -9.80 19.27 -10.82
N LEU A 7 -9.23 18.22 -10.18
CA LEU A 7 -8.08 18.38 -9.31
C LEU A 7 -6.87 18.94 -10.05
N ARG A 8 -6.60 18.48 -11.27
CA ARG A 8 -5.53 19.02 -12.11
C ARG A 8 -5.72 20.50 -12.39
N ARG A 9 -6.94 20.91 -12.71
CA ARG A 9 -7.24 22.32 -12.99
C ARG A 9 -7.04 23.21 -11.75
N LYS A 10 -7.32 22.69 -10.54
CA LYS A 10 -7.25 23.46 -9.29
C LYS A 10 -5.86 23.42 -8.62
N PHE A 11 -5.14 22.33 -8.73
CA PHE A 11 -3.90 22.06 -8.00
C PHE A 11 -2.72 21.64 -8.88
N GLY A 12 -2.87 21.70 -10.21
CA GLY A 12 -1.89 21.16 -11.17
C GLY A 12 -0.55 21.85 -11.20
N ASP A 13 -0.48 23.10 -10.73
CA ASP A 13 0.76 23.90 -10.66
C ASP A 13 1.32 24.00 -9.23
N GLY A 14 0.72 23.29 -8.27
CA GLY A 14 1.11 23.32 -6.86
C GLY A 14 2.17 22.26 -6.50
N GLU A 15 2.60 22.31 -5.25
CA GLU A 15 3.58 21.38 -4.63
C GLU A 15 3.26 19.90 -4.92
N TRP A 16 1.97 19.55 -5.02
CA TRP A 16 1.48 18.18 -5.19
C TRP A 16 1.09 17.80 -6.63
N ALA A 17 1.52 18.58 -7.61
CA ALA A 17 1.21 18.35 -9.02
C ALA A 17 1.62 16.94 -9.51
N GLY A 18 2.70 16.38 -8.95
CA GLY A 18 3.18 15.02 -9.26
C GLY A 18 2.13 13.94 -9.01
N LEU A 19 1.32 14.07 -7.94
CA LEU A 19 0.23 13.14 -7.63
C LEU A 19 -0.89 13.13 -8.68
N LEU A 20 -1.02 14.22 -9.42
CA LEU A 20 -2.07 14.40 -10.42
C LEU A 20 -1.63 13.96 -11.82
N GLN A 21 -0.37 13.58 -12.00
CA GLN A 21 0.14 13.05 -13.26
C GLN A 21 -0.50 11.70 -13.57
N ARG A 22 -0.60 11.38 -14.86
CA ARG A 22 -1.10 10.05 -15.28
C ARG A 22 -0.19 8.97 -14.74
N ALA A 23 -0.80 7.91 -14.20
CA ALA A 23 -0.04 6.74 -13.76
C ALA A 23 0.75 6.16 -14.93
N PRO A 24 2.06 5.93 -14.79
CA PRO A 24 2.84 5.21 -15.79
C PRO A 24 2.24 3.82 -16.05
N ALA A 25 2.21 3.41 -17.31
CA ALA A 25 1.76 2.07 -17.65
C ALA A 25 2.76 1.02 -17.17
N GLY A 26 2.27 -0.07 -16.57
CA GLY A 26 3.16 -1.14 -16.09
C GLY A 26 3.91 -0.82 -14.80
N GLU A 27 3.55 0.28 -14.12
CA GLU A 27 4.13 0.63 -12.82
C GLU A 27 3.08 0.68 -11.71
N TRP A 28 3.42 0.04 -10.61
CA TRP A 28 2.64 0.04 -9.37
C TRP A 28 3.55 0.39 -8.20
N VAL A 29 2.95 0.82 -7.11
CA VAL A 29 3.58 0.97 -5.80
C VAL A 29 2.84 0.07 -4.85
N SER A 30 3.46 -1.00 -4.40
CA SER A 30 2.94 -1.85 -3.34
C SER A 30 3.16 -1.16 -2.01
N LEU A 31 2.09 -0.94 -1.26
CA LEU A 31 2.03 -0.18 -0.01
C LEU A 31 1.49 -1.08 1.09
N ASP A 32 2.06 -0.93 2.28
CA ASP A 32 1.56 -1.50 3.51
C ASP A 32 1.88 -0.61 4.72
N LEU A 33 1.06 -0.67 5.76
CA LEU A 33 1.21 0.08 7.01
C LEU A 33 1.20 -0.87 8.21
N GLU A 34 2.01 -0.56 9.23
CA GLU A 34 1.77 -1.07 10.58
C GLU A 34 1.11 0.01 11.43
N THR A 35 0.16 -0.39 12.25
CA THR A 35 -0.69 0.52 13.02
C THR A 35 -0.88 0.04 14.45
N THR A 36 -1.31 0.92 15.36
CA THR A 36 -1.60 0.57 16.76
C THR A 36 -2.86 -0.29 16.92
N GLY A 37 -3.70 -0.37 15.87
CA GLY A 37 -4.94 -1.13 15.83
C GLY A 37 -5.67 -0.93 14.51
N LEU A 38 -6.93 -1.35 14.44
CA LEU A 38 -7.70 -1.45 13.19
C LEU A 38 -8.77 -0.35 13.01
N ASP A 39 -8.86 0.63 13.89
CA ASP A 39 -9.81 1.74 13.76
C ASP A 39 -9.11 3.00 13.21
N PRO A 40 -9.33 3.40 11.95
CA PRO A 40 -8.69 4.58 11.35
C PRO A 40 -9.05 5.92 12.02
N LYS A 41 -10.00 5.93 12.97
CA LYS A 41 -10.39 7.14 13.71
C LYS A 41 -9.66 7.27 15.04
N GLN A 42 -9.17 6.17 15.60
CA GLN A 42 -8.57 6.12 16.93
C GLN A 42 -7.11 5.68 16.91
N ASP A 43 -6.73 4.86 15.92
CA ASP A 43 -5.42 4.25 15.85
C ASP A 43 -4.41 5.11 15.06
N HIS A 44 -3.14 4.82 15.28
CA HIS A 44 -2.01 5.56 14.73
C HIS A 44 -1.18 4.70 13.81
N ILE A 45 -0.56 5.32 12.80
CA ILE A 45 0.40 4.65 11.93
C ILE A 45 1.75 4.57 12.65
N LEU A 46 2.35 3.38 12.70
CA LEU A 46 3.66 3.10 13.30
C LEU A 46 4.76 2.91 12.25
N SER A 47 4.40 2.40 11.09
CA SER A 47 5.31 2.21 9.97
C SER A 47 4.59 2.44 8.66
N LEU A 48 5.27 3.06 7.71
CA LEU A 48 4.83 3.19 6.33
C LEU A 48 5.92 2.66 5.43
N ALA A 49 5.62 1.61 4.67
CA ALA A 49 6.53 1.07 3.67
C ALA A 49 5.85 0.92 2.32
N ALA A 50 6.62 1.15 1.27
CA ALA A 50 6.17 0.98 -0.09
C ALA A 50 7.33 0.63 -1.02
N VAL A 51 7.06 -0.20 -2.02
CA VAL A 51 8.05 -0.63 -3.01
C VAL A 51 7.50 -0.47 -4.42
N PRO A 52 8.32 0.01 -5.38
CA PRO A 52 7.93 0.02 -6.78
C PRO A 52 7.86 -1.40 -7.34
N VAL A 53 6.85 -1.65 -8.17
CA VAL A 53 6.69 -2.90 -8.93
C VAL A 53 6.61 -2.51 -10.40
N ARG A 54 7.63 -2.84 -11.17
CA ARG A 54 7.72 -2.52 -12.60
C ARG A 54 8.66 -3.47 -13.32
N GLU A 55 8.52 -3.60 -14.64
CA GLU A 55 9.40 -4.43 -15.48
C GLU A 55 9.55 -5.87 -14.97
N GLY A 56 8.47 -6.44 -14.43
CA GLY A 56 8.49 -7.80 -13.87
C GLY A 56 9.26 -7.95 -12.56
N ARG A 57 9.56 -6.87 -11.85
CA ARG A 57 10.38 -6.86 -10.63
C ARG A 57 9.74 -6.06 -9.51
N VAL A 58 10.01 -6.46 -8.27
CA VAL A 58 9.83 -5.64 -7.07
C VAL A 58 11.17 -4.95 -6.78
N VAL A 59 11.20 -3.61 -6.87
CA VAL A 59 12.45 -2.83 -6.83
C VAL A 59 12.72 -2.36 -5.39
N THR A 60 13.24 -3.24 -4.56
CA THR A 60 13.47 -2.99 -3.13
C THR A 60 14.55 -1.94 -2.85
N SER A 61 15.48 -1.73 -3.78
CA SER A 61 16.50 -0.67 -3.68
C SER A 61 15.92 0.76 -3.75
N GLU A 62 14.72 0.91 -4.29
CA GLU A 62 14.01 2.18 -4.39
C GLU A 62 12.84 2.29 -3.40
N ARG A 63 12.81 1.44 -2.38
CA ARG A 63 11.74 1.44 -1.39
C ARG A 63 11.62 2.76 -0.67
N PHE A 64 10.41 3.08 -0.30
CA PHE A 64 10.11 4.06 0.73
C PHE A 64 9.83 3.32 2.04
N GLU A 65 10.49 3.73 3.11
CA GLU A 65 10.27 3.12 4.43
C GLU A 65 10.49 4.18 5.51
N ARG A 66 9.52 4.35 6.40
CA ARG A 66 9.60 5.27 7.55
C ARG A 66 8.97 4.66 8.78
N ARG A 67 9.71 4.65 9.86
CA ARG A 67 9.16 4.47 11.20
C ARG A 67 8.48 5.77 11.61
N ILE A 68 7.28 5.66 12.19
CA ILE A 68 6.45 6.80 12.56
C ILE A 68 6.26 6.77 14.07
N ARG A 69 6.46 7.93 14.70
CA ARG A 69 6.26 8.07 16.13
C ARG A 69 4.77 8.06 16.45
N ALA A 70 4.36 7.15 17.34
CA ALA A 70 3.02 7.19 17.91
C ALA A 70 2.89 8.36 18.90
N ASP A 71 1.79 9.09 18.79
CA ASP A 71 1.49 10.19 19.71
C ASP A 71 0.86 9.70 21.03
N ARG A 72 0.61 8.38 21.15
CA ARG A 72 0.02 7.73 22.34
C ARG A 72 0.69 6.37 22.56
N GLU A 73 0.60 5.90 23.80
CA GLU A 73 0.94 4.52 24.15
C GLU A 73 0.00 3.55 23.43
N PHE A 74 0.54 2.42 23.02
CA PHE A 74 -0.20 1.33 22.38
C PHE A 74 0.06 0.01 23.10
N GLY A 75 -0.92 -0.90 23.03
CA GLY A 75 -0.95 -2.10 23.84
C GLY A 75 -0.07 -3.23 23.30
N ILE A 76 0.22 -4.21 24.17
CA ILE A 76 0.99 -5.42 23.88
C ILE A 76 0.38 -6.21 22.72
N GLU A 77 -0.92 -6.16 22.54
CA GLU A 77 -1.63 -6.85 21.45
C GLU A 77 -1.12 -6.42 20.07
N SER A 78 -0.98 -5.10 19.82
CA SER A 78 -0.46 -4.61 18.53
C SER A 78 1.02 -4.95 18.37
N ILE A 79 1.83 -4.89 19.45
CA ILE A 79 3.25 -5.26 19.43
C ILE A 79 3.44 -6.72 18.97
N ARG A 80 2.58 -7.63 19.40
CA ARG A 80 2.62 -9.04 18.98
C ARG A 80 2.40 -9.25 17.49
N HIS A 81 1.72 -8.31 16.83
CA HIS A 81 1.48 -8.39 15.39
C HIS A 81 2.65 -7.83 14.58
N HIS A 82 3.14 -6.64 14.90
CA HIS A 82 4.14 -5.95 14.07
C HIS A 82 5.53 -5.85 14.73
N TYR A 83 5.70 -6.34 15.95
CA TYR A 83 6.96 -6.36 16.71
C TYR A 83 7.62 -5.00 16.94
N ILE A 84 6.92 -3.89 16.69
CA ILE A 84 7.41 -2.53 16.93
C ILE A 84 7.20 -2.21 18.40
N THR A 85 8.28 -1.99 19.13
CA THR A 85 8.22 -1.58 20.52
C THR A 85 7.93 -0.07 20.67
N PRO A 86 7.40 0.39 21.83
CA PRO A 86 7.23 1.82 22.09
C PRO A 86 8.52 2.63 21.92
N ASP A 87 9.67 2.08 22.33
CA ASP A 87 10.97 2.74 22.20
C ASP A 87 11.39 2.92 20.73
N GLU A 88 11.16 1.88 19.91
CA GLU A 88 11.41 1.97 18.46
C GLU A 88 10.47 2.96 17.78
N ALA A 89 9.20 3.00 18.19
CA ALA A 89 8.25 3.97 17.68
C ALA A 89 8.62 5.41 18.12
N ALA A 90 9.10 5.60 19.35
CA ALA A 90 9.52 6.92 19.84
C ALA A 90 10.65 7.54 19.00
N GLY A 91 11.55 6.71 18.43
CA GLY A 91 12.61 7.14 17.52
C GLY A 91 12.13 7.50 16.11
N GLY A 92 10.85 7.30 15.80
CA GLY A 92 10.27 7.58 14.48
C GLY A 92 10.07 9.06 14.20
N VAL A 93 9.81 9.38 12.93
CA VAL A 93 9.43 10.73 12.50
C VAL A 93 7.94 10.99 12.75
N SER A 94 7.50 12.25 12.72
CA SER A 94 6.06 12.54 12.76
C SER A 94 5.36 11.98 11.53
N VAL A 95 4.08 11.60 11.67
CA VAL A 95 3.27 11.11 10.53
C VAL A 95 3.20 12.17 9.40
N THR A 96 3.12 13.44 9.76
CA THR A 96 3.14 14.54 8.79
C THR A 96 4.45 14.56 8.00
N THR A 97 5.60 14.39 8.64
CA THR A 97 6.91 14.31 7.99
C THR A 97 7.00 13.11 7.06
N ALA A 98 6.55 11.93 7.51
CA ALA A 98 6.56 10.71 6.71
C ALA A 98 5.68 10.86 5.46
N VAL A 99 4.43 11.33 5.63
CA VAL A 99 3.48 11.51 4.51
C VAL A 99 3.97 12.60 3.56
N ARG A 100 4.50 13.72 4.04
CA ARG A 100 5.07 14.79 3.20
C ARG A 100 6.22 14.28 2.31
N ALA A 101 7.04 13.37 2.81
CA ALA A 101 8.10 12.74 2.03
C ALA A 101 7.56 11.66 1.07
N PHE A 102 6.52 10.93 1.49
CA PHE A 102 5.93 9.85 0.70
C PHE A 102 5.22 10.36 -0.57
N LEU A 103 4.48 11.46 -0.48
CA LEU A 103 3.65 11.93 -1.58
C LEU A 103 4.42 12.25 -2.87
N PRO A 104 5.53 13.02 -2.85
CA PRO A 104 6.32 13.25 -4.06
C PRO A 104 7.02 11.97 -4.56
N TRP A 105 7.46 11.10 -3.63
CA TRP A 105 8.02 9.81 -4.00
C TRP A 105 6.96 8.92 -4.68
N LEU A 106 5.72 8.90 -4.20
CA LEU A 106 4.61 8.14 -4.81
C LEU A 106 4.28 8.68 -6.21
N GLY A 107 4.20 9.98 -6.39
CA GLY A 107 3.77 10.59 -7.65
C GLY A 107 2.41 10.07 -8.13
N GLY A 108 2.22 10.01 -9.44
CA GLY A 108 0.97 9.56 -10.06
C GLY A 108 0.81 8.04 -10.16
N ARG A 109 1.73 7.23 -9.63
CA ARG A 109 1.77 5.77 -9.78
C ARG A 109 0.53 5.09 -9.19
N THR A 110 0.18 3.91 -9.74
CA THR A 110 -0.93 3.10 -9.26
C THR A 110 -0.56 2.46 -7.92
N LEU A 111 -1.41 2.60 -6.92
CA LEU A 111 -1.27 1.92 -5.63
C LEU A 111 -1.73 0.46 -5.74
N LEU A 112 -0.97 -0.43 -5.12
CA LEU A 112 -1.24 -1.85 -4.97
C LEU A 112 -1.19 -2.18 -3.47
N GLY A 113 -2.06 -3.04 -2.98
CA GLY A 113 -2.04 -3.51 -1.60
C GLY A 113 -2.94 -4.71 -1.38
N TYR A 114 -2.86 -5.25 -0.20
CA TYR A 114 -3.79 -6.24 0.34
C TYR A 114 -4.55 -5.58 1.50
N HIS A 115 -5.88 -5.55 1.44
CA HIS A 115 -6.72 -4.68 2.27
C HIS A 115 -6.37 -3.19 2.16
N LEU A 116 -5.89 -2.76 1.00
CA LEU A 116 -5.45 -1.39 0.72
C LEU A 116 -6.45 -0.31 1.15
N GLY A 117 -7.74 -0.65 1.23
CA GLY A 117 -8.77 0.26 1.72
C GLY A 117 -8.51 0.76 3.13
N PHE A 118 -7.98 -0.10 4.01
CA PHE A 118 -7.60 0.23 5.37
C PHE A 118 -6.41 1.22 5.40
N ASP A 119 -5.31 0.90 4.70
CA ASP A 119 -4.14 1.77 4.63
C ASP A 119 -4.48 3.17 4.13
N LEU A 120 -5.33 3.23 3.12
CA LEU A 120 -5.79 4.50 2.58
C LEU A 120 -6.73 5.26 3.53
N ALA A 121 -7.50 4.56 4.36
CA ALA A 121 -8.29 5.19 5.40
C ALA A 121 -7.39 5.81 6.48
N MET A 122 -6.34 5.09 6.91
CA MET A 122 -5.33 5.57 7.85
C MET A 122 -4.56 6.77 7.30
N LEU A 123 -4.13 6.75 6.05
CA LEU A 123 -3.38 7.85 5.41
C LEU A 123 -4.24 9.08 5.10
N SER A 124 -5.55 8.89 4.85
CA SER A 124 -6.43 9.93 4.29
C SER A 124 -6.49 11.23 5.11
N PRO A 125 -6.60 11.24 6.44
CA PRO A 125 -6.60 12.47 7.23
C PRO A 125 -5.32 13.28 7.01
N HIS A 126 -4.16 12.63 7.05
CA HIS A 126 -2.85 13.25 6.91
C HIS A 126 -2.59 13.79 5.50
N VAL A 127 -2.99 13.02 4.48
CA VAL A 127 -2.90 13.44 3.08
C VAL A 127 -3.78 14.67 2.85
N ARG A 128 -5.04 14.66 3.32
CA ARG A 128 -5.96 15.79 3.14
C ARG A 128 -5.48 17.06 3.86
N ALA A 129 -4.91 16.91 5.04
CA ALA A 129 -4.34 18.03 5.79
C ALA A 129 -3.20 18.72 5.01
N LEU A 130 -2.38 17.96 4.31
CA LEU A 130 -1.26 18.47 3.51
C LEU A 130 -1.67 19.01 2.14
N THR A 131 -2.56 18.30 1.45
CA THR A 131 -2.83 18.54 0.02
C THR A 131 -4.15 19.26 -0.25
N GLY A 132 -5.10 19.22 0.70
CA GLY A 132 -6.48 19.66 0.51
C GLY A 132 -7.36 18.66 -0.26
N PHE A 133 -6.81 17.49 -0.68
CA PHE A 133 -7.58 16.45 -1.38
C PHE A 133 -7.14 15.05 -0.97
N ALA A 134 -7.96 14.04 -1.25
CA ALA A 134 -7.61 12.64 -1.03
C ALA A 134 -6.74 12.13 -2.18
N LEU A 135 -5.88 11.12 -1.91
CA LEU A 135 -5.03 10.49 -2.92
C LEU A 135 -5.82 10.18 -4.20
N PRO A 136 -5.39 10.72 -5.34
CA PRO A 136 -6.08 10.57 -6.63
C PRO A 136 -5.60 9.33 -7.40
N ASN A 137 -4.63 8.60 -6.85
CA ASN A 137 -3.94 7.49 -7.48
C ASN A 137 -4.91 6.35 -7.81
N PRO A 138 -4.79 5.70 -8.98
CA PRO A 138 -5.48 4.45 -9.25
C PRO A 138 -5.09 3.39 -8.22
N ARG A 139 -5.96 2.39 -8.03
CA ARG A 139 -5.81 1.38 -6.98
C ARG A 139 -5.99 -0.01 -7.53
N VAL A 140 -5.19 -0.93 -7.03
CA VAL A 140 -5.31 -2.37 -7.26
C VAL A 140 -5.35 -3.04 -5.90
N GLU A 141 -6.40 -3.81 -5.66
CA GLU A 141 -6.56 -4.66 -4.48
C GLU A 141 -6.19 -6.09 -4.86
N LEU A 142 -5.17 -6.65 -4.17
CA LEU A 142 -4.65 -7.98 -4.47
C LEU A 142 -5.72 -9.06 -4.36
N GLY A 143 -6.50 -9.03 -3.27
CA GLY A 143 -7.56 -10.00 -3.03
C GLY A 143 -8.63 -10.00 -4.13
N VAL A 144 -8.99 -8.81 -4.64
CA VAL A 144 -9.95 -8.69 -5.76
C VAL A 144 -9.36 -9.25 -7.05
N ALA A 145 -8.09 -8.98 -7.33
CA ALA A 145 -7.42 -9.49 -8.52
C ALA A 145 -7.26 -11.01 -8.49
N PHE A 146 -6.91 -11.57 -7.32
CA PHE A 146 -6.84 -13.01 -7.08
C PHE A 146 -8.21 -13.67 -7.21
N ALA A 147 -9.25 -13.11 -6.58
CA ALA A 147 -10.61 -13.62 -6.68
C ALA A 147 -11.10 -13.69 -8.14
N ALA A 148 -10.78 -12.68 -8.94
CA ALA A 148 -11.14 -12.66 -10.36
C ALA A 148 -10.46 -13.81 -11.15
N ARG A 149 -9.20 -14.16 -10.82
CA ARG A 149 -8.51 -15.32 -11.38
C ARG A 149 -9.17 -16.62 -10.96
N GLU A 150 -9.41 -16.81 -9.65
CA GLU A 150 -9.99 -18.05 -9.11
C GLU A 150 -11.39 -18.33 -9.66
N ARG A 151 -12.24 -17.32 -9.77
CA ARG A 151 -13.59 -17.46 -10.35
C ARG A 151 -13.56 -17.86 -11.83
N ARG A 152 -12.53 -17.47 -12.59
CA ARG A 152 -12.36 -17.92 -13.98
C ARG A 152 -11.89 -19.37 -14.05
N ALA A 153 -10.98 -19.76 -13.15
CA ALA A 153 -10.43 -21.11 -13.12
C ALA A 153 -11.44 -22.12 -12.54
N ARG A 154 -12.25 -21.71 -11.56
CA ARG A 154 -13.22 -22.54 -10.84
C ARG A 154 -14.56 -21.81 -10.68
N PRO A 155 -15.39 -21.76 -11.75
CA PRO A 155 -16.70 -21.12 -11.67
C PRO A 155 -17.58 -21.74 -10.58
N GLY A 156 -18.28 -20.93 -9.80
CA GLY A 156 -19.19 -21.38 -8.74
C GLY A 156 -18.52 -21.68 -7.39
N VAL A 157 -17.19 -21.66 -7.31
CA VAL A 157 -16.46 -21.82 -6.03
C VAL A 157 -16.10 -20.46 -5.47
N ALA A 158 -16.44 -20.21 -4.21
CA ALA A 158 -15.99 -19.00 -3.52
C ALA A 158 -14.48 -19.06 -3.26
N PRO A 159 -13.69 -18.08 -3.71
CA PRO A 159 -12.25 -18.07 -3.47
C PRO A 159 -11.93 -17.79 -2.00
N ASN A 160 -10.95 -18.51 -1.44
CA ASN A 160 -10.36 -18.14 -0.19
C ASN A 160 -9.41 -16.95 -0.43
N LEU A 161 -9.60 -15.86 0.31
CA LEU A 161 -8.85 -14.61 0.16
C LEU A 161 -7.87 -14.34 1.31
N ASP A 162 -7.64 -15.32 2.20
CA ASP A 162 -6.64 -15.22 3.25
C ASP A 162 -5.25 -15.02 2.63
N PHE A 163 -4.44 -14.19 3.25
CA PHE A 163 -3.11 -13.82 2.73
C PHE A 163 -2.21 -15.03 2.50
N GLU A 164 -2.17 -15.93 3.46
CA GLU A 164 -1.39 -17.17 3.41
C GLU A 164 -1.89 -18.10 2.30
N HIS A 165 -3.21 -18.14 2.07
CA HIS A 165 -3.77 -18.91 0.97
C HIS A 165 -3.42 -18.32 -0.39
N ILE A 166 -3.48 -16.99 -0.53
CA ILE A 166 -3.13 -16.29 -1.78
C ILE A 166 -1.66 -16.54 -2.11
N THR A 167 -0.76 -16.34 -1.14
CA THR A 167 0.69 -16.50 -1.34
C THR A 167 1.04 -17.94 -1.72
N ALA A 168 0.51 -18.93 -0.99
CA ALA A 168 0.71 -20.35 -1.27
C ALA A 168 0.17 -20.75 -2.66
N SER A 169 -1.03 -20.29 -3.03
CA SER A 169 -1.65 -20.56 -4.33
C SER A 169 -0.88 -19.97 -5.51
N LEU A 170 -0.13 -18.89 -5.27
CA LEU A 170 0.71 -18.23 -6.27
C LEU A 170 2.17 -18.72 -6.25
N GLY A 171 2.55 -19.59 -5.31
CA GLY A 171 3.91 -20.04 -5.11
C GLY A 171 4.87 -18.93 -4.67
N VAL A 172 4.36 -17.93 -3.96
CA VAL A 172 5.12 -16.77 -3.50
C VAL A 172 5.53 -16.97 -2.04
N PRO A 173 6.81 -16.85 -1.68
CA PRO A 173 7.25 -16.90 -0.29
C PRO A 173 6.76 -15.66 0.46
N VAL A 174 6.35 -15.83 1.71
CA VAL A 174 6.04 -14.72 2.61
C VAL A 174 7.35 -14.18 3.19
N LEU A 175 7.62 -12.90 2.94
CA LEU A 175 8.87 -12.25 3.33
C LEU A 175 8.61 -11.25 4.45
N GLY A 176 9.20 -11.48 5.64
CA GLY A 176 9.13 -10.55 6.74
C GLY A 176 7.69 -10.23 7.17
N ARG A 177 6.86 -11.25 7.35
CA ARG A 177 5.46 -11.13 7.77
C ARG A 177 5.33 -10.24 9.00
N HIS A 178 4.31 -9.38 8.99
CA HIS A 178 4.08 -8.37 10.02
C HIS A 178 5.19 -7.31 10.11
N SER A 179 5.84 -7.05 8.99
CA SER A 179 6.56 -5.79 8.78
C SER A 179 6.03 -5.13 7.52
N ALA A 180 5.73 -3.85 7.59
CA ALA A 180 5.17 -3.12 6.45
C ALA A 180 5.98 -3.32 5.16
N LEU A 181 7.32 -3.33 5.25
CA LEU A 181 8.17 -3.59 4.08
C LEU A 181 8.02 -5.03 3.56
N GLY A 182 8.03 -6.02 4.45
CA GLY A 182 7.92 -7.43 4.08
C GLY A 182 6.59 -7.74 3.41
N ASP A 183 5.51 -7.22 3.97
CA ASP A 183 4.15 -7.42 3.43
C ASP A 183 3.99 -6.66 2.10
N ALA A 184 4.49 -5.43 1.98
CA ALA A 184 4.52 -4.70 0.70
C ALA A 184 5.31 -5.44 -0.40
N VAL A 185 6.47 -6.02 -0.08
CA VAL A 185 7.27 -6.83 -1.02
C VAL A 185 6.51 -8.10 -1.42
N THR A 186 5.94 -8.81 -0.45
CA THR A 186 5.17 -10.05 -0.69
C THR A 186 3.96 -9.79 -1.60
N VAL A 187 3.21 -8.72 -1.34
CA VAL A 187 2.08 -8.27 -2.20
C VAL A 187 2.56 -7.94 -3.62
N GLY A 188 3.70 -7.26 -3.74
CA GLY A 188 4.32 -6.97 -5.04
C GLY A 188 4.66 -8.23 -5.83
N LEU A 189 5.23 -9.25 -5.18
CA LEU A 189 5.54 -10.55 -5.79
C LEU A 189 4.27 -11.30 -6.20
N CYS A 190 3.23 -11.31 -5.36
CA CYS A 190 1.92 -11.89 -5.69
C CYS A 190 1.31 -11.22 -6.93
N TRP A 191 1.41 -9.90 -7.03
CA TRP A 191 0.94 -9.16 -8.20
C TRP A 191 1.66 -9.58 -9.47
N LEU A 192 2.98 -9.72 -9.44
CA LEU A 192 3.77 -10.19 -10.58
C LEU A 192 3.39 -11.62 -11.00
N ALA A 193 3.19 -12.52 -10.03
CA ALA A 193 2.71 -13.89 -10.30
C ALA A 193 1.32 -13.90 -10.96
N LEU A 194 0.41 -13.02 -10.55
CA LEU A 194 -0.90 -12.85 -11.18
C LEU A 194 -0.82 -12.31 -12.61
N GLN A 195 0.14 -11.42 -12.88
CA GLN A 195 0.33 -10.85 -14.22
C GLN A 195 0.94 -11.85 -15.19
N SER A 196 1.95 -12.64 -14.76
CA SER A 196 2.59 -13.67 -15.61
C SER A 196 1.60 -14.75 -16.03
N ALA A 197 0.68 -15.16 -15.15
CA ALA A 197 -0.36 -16.11 -15.46
C ALA A 197 -1.38 -15.59 -16.51
N ARG A 198 -1.49 -14.29 -16.71
CA ARG A 198 -2.33 -13.67 -17.75
C ARG A 198 -1.64 -13.61 -19.11
N GLY A 199 -0.30 -13.60 -19.16
CA GLY A 199 0.49 -13.52 -20.38
C GLY A 199 0.76 -14.89 -21.05
N GLY A 200 0.61 -16.00 -20.33
CA GLY A 200 0.88 -17.36 -20.81
C GLY A 200 -0.25 -18.02 -21.63
N GLY A 201 -1.30 -17.30 -21.94
CA GLY A 201 -2.47 -17.80 -22.70
C GLY A 201 -2.53 -17.29 -24.16
N ARG A 202 -1.38 -17.23 -24.85
CA ARG A 202 -1.35 -17.01 -26.31
C ARG A 202 -0.78 -18.22 -27.02
#